data_1e2b19188fcf458005816bf7cf3343e6
#
_entry.id   1e2b19188fcf458005816bf7cf3343e6
#
_cell.length_a   1.000
_cell.length_b   1.000
_cell.length_c   1.000
_cell.angle_alpha   90.00
_cell.angle_beta   90.00
_cell.angle_gamma   90.00
#
_symmetry.space_group_name_H-M   'P 1'
#
loop_
_entity.id
_entity.type
_entity.pdbx_description
1 polymer ?
#
loop_
_entity_poly.entity_id
_entity_poly.type
_entity_poly.pdbx_seq_one_letter_code
_entity_poly.pdbx_strand_id
1 'polypeptide(L)'
;MSRVLVMGGSSGIGLETVKALLGRGHDVIAFSRGAKNLRLDHPKLDRISGDATNTEEVRNAITDADAVVQALGVPVSLKLLTGPIDLFSSATKTLIPIMEEMDIKRLIAVTGFGAGNSNEAINCVQRIPFNVIFGHAYRDKSAQETLIKGSTLNWTIVRPGVLTNQSLKRSYKVRLKPSEWRNGIISRAAVADYIAAAIDDDTTIGEEPVLTT
;
A
#
# COMPACT_ATOMS: atom_id res chain seq x y z
N MET A 1 6.53 16.90 10.31
CA MET A 1 6.94 15.53 10.75
C MET A 1 5.70 14.87 11.31
N SER A 2 5.35 13.71 10.82
CA SER A 2 4.10 13.00 11.15
C SER A 2 4.43 11.65 11.77
N ARG A 3 3.53 11.11 12.60
CA ARG A 3 3.57 9.74 13.08
C ARG A 3 2.76 8.85 12.14
N VAL A 4 3.41 7.92 11.46
CA VAL A 4 2.81 7.15 10.35
C VAL A 4 2.69 5.68 10.70
N LEU A 5 1.45 5.15 10.69
CA LEU A 5 1.19 3.71 10.76
C LEU A 5 1.43 3.07 9.40
N VAL A 6 2.30 2.05 9.33
CA VAL A 6 2.54 1.25 8.12
C VAL A 6 1.97 -0.15 8.32
N MET A 7 0.80 -0.41 7.79
CA MET A 7 0.18 -1.74 7.77
C MET A 7 0.88 -2.62 6.72
N GLY A 8 1.41 -3.77 7.16
CA GLY A 8 2.31 -4.60 6.35
C GLY A 8 3.77 -4.20 6.44
N GLY A 9 4.17 -3.44 7.49
CA GLY A 9 5.48 -2.83 7.66
C GLY A 9 6.67 -3.77 7.84
N SER A 10 6.47 -5.09 7.94
CA SER A 10 7.58 -6.05 8.23
C SER A 10 8.27 -6.63 6.99
N SER A 11 7.76 -6.41 5.79
CA SER A 11 8.33 -6.98 4.56
C SER A 11 7.95 -6.19 3.30
N GLY A 12 8.61 -6.48 2.19
CA GLY A 12 8.22 -5.97 0.88
C GLY A 12 8.21 -4.45 0.78
N ILE A 13 7.17 -3.89 0.14
CA ILE A 13 6.98 -2.43 0.01
C ILE A 13 6.84 -1.79 1.39
N GLY A 14 6.07 -2.41 2.31
CA GLY A 14 5.86 -1.87 3.64
C GLY A 14 7.15 -1.67 4.43
N LEU A 15 8.07 -2.64 4.39
CA LEU A 15 9.38 -2.51 5.03
C LEU A 15 10.23 -1.39 4.40
N GLU A 16 10.25 -1.30 3.07
CA GLU A 16 10.97 -0.22 2.40
C GLU A 16 10.34 1.15 2.71
N THR A 17 8.99 1.21 2.86
CA THR A 17 8.28 2.42 3.29
C THR A 17 8.64 2.82 4.72
N VAL A 18 8.72 1.87 5.66
CA VAL A 18 9.22 2.13 7.02
C VAL A 18 10.60 2.78 6.97
N LYS A 19 11.53 2.22 6.21
CA LYS A 19 12.89 2.77 6.06
C LYS A 19 12.88 4.18 5.43
N ALA A 20 12.08 4.39 4.40
CA ALA A 20 12.00 5.67 3.70
C ALA A 20 11.41 6.78 4.60
N LEU A 21 10.36 6.48 5.36
CA LEU A 21 9.75 7.40 6.32
C LEU A 21 10.71 7.78 7.46
N LEU A 22 11.39 6.78 8.06
CA LEU A 22 12.41 7.01 9.06
C LEU A 22 13.55 7.87 8.53
N GLY A 23 14.00 7.62 7.29
CA GLY A 23 15.03 8.40 6.61
C GLY A 23 14.63 9.86 6.33
N ARG A 24 13.31 10.15 6.30
CA ARG A 24 12.74 11.51 6.20
C ARG A 24 12.43 12.14 7.57
N GLY A 25 12.70 11.41 8.66
CA GLY A 25 12.56 11.89 10.03
C GLY A 25 11.16 11.75 10.64
N HIS A 26 10.25 10.99 10.02
CA HIS A 26 8.96 10.67 10.59
C HIS A 26 9.09 9.68 11.75
N ASP A 27 8.11 9.69 12.66
CA ASP A 27 7.90 8.62 13.63
C ASP A 27 7.06 7.52 12.95
N VAL A 28 7.45 6.25 13.11
CA VAL A 28 6.84 5.16 12.34
C VAL A 28 6.36 4.04 13.24
N ILE A 29 5.14 3.60 13.03
CA ILE A 29 4.58 2.38 13.64
C ILE A 29 4.55 1.30 12.55
N ALA A 30 5.41 0.30 12.65
CA ALA A 30 5.36 -0.88 11.79
C ALA A 30 4.34 -1.87 12.36
N PHE A 31 3.21 -2.04 11.66
CA PHE A 31 2.13 -2.94 12.06
C PHE A 31 2.02 -4.13 11.11
N SER A 32 2.14 -5.32 11.63
CA SER A 32 1.93 -6.59 10.92
C SER A 32 2.05 -7.77 11.88
N ARG A 33 1.59 -8.95 11.48
CA ARG A 33 1.77 -10.18 12.28
C ARG A 33 3.22 -10.49 12.65
N GLY A 34 4.17 -10.09 11.83
CA GLY A 34 5.60 -10.32 12.04
C GLY A 34 6.40 -9.10 12.50
N ALA A 35 5.76 -8.00 12.90
CA ALA A 35 6.46 -6.75 13.21
C ALA A 35 7.48 -6.86 14.33
N LYS A 36 7.22 -7.66 15.37
CA LYS A 36 8.17 -7.89 16.49
C LYS A 36 9.48 -8.55 16.05
N ASN A 37 9.47 -9.29 14.92
CA ASN A 37 10.66 -9.96 14.37
C ASN A 37 11.45 -9.07 13.42
N LEU A 38 11.03 -7.82 13.20
CA LEU A 38 11.70 -6.88 12.32
C LEU A 38 13.08 -6.50 12.90
N ARG A 39 14.13 -6.85 12.13
CA ARG A 39 15.52 -6.51 12.48
C ARG A 39 15.90 -5.13 11.94
N LEU A 40 15.25 -4.11 12.43
CA LEU A 40 15.54 -2.72 12.12
C LEU A 40 15.48 -1.95 13.42
N ASP A 41 16.58 -1.39 13.87
CA ASP A 41 16.64 -0.62 15.10
C ASP A 41 16.70 0.88 14.77
N HIS A 42 15.74 1.65 15.32
CA HIS A 42 15.68 3.10 15.12
C HIS A 42 14.86 3.71 16.27
N PRO A 43 15.30 4.85 16.87
CA PRO A 43 14.62 5.48 18.01
C PRO A 43 13.20 5.96 17.72
N LYS A 44 12.85 6.16 16.45
CA LYS A 44 11.54 6.59 15.95
C LYS A 44 10.70 5.43 15.36
N LEU A 45 11.03 4.18 15.68
CA LEU A 45 10.33 3.00 15.17
C LEU A 45 9.66 2.23 16.30
N ASP A 46 8.34 2.21 16.29
CA ASP A 46 7.53 1.27 17.07
C ASP A 46 7.17 0.03 16.26
N ARG A 47 7.13 -1.14 16.90
CA ARG A 47 6.82 -2.42 16.28
C ARG A 47 5.63 -3.05 16.98
N ILE A 48 4.49 -3.07 16.30
CA ILE A 48 3.25 -3.63 16.84
C ILE A 48 2.85 -4.85 16.02
N SER A 49 2.80 -6.02 16.68
CA SER A 49 2.31 -7.23 16.02
C SER A 49 0.80 -7.32 16.12
N GLY A 50 0.16 -7.57 14.98
CA GLY A 50 -1.29 -7.72 14.93
C GLY A 50 -1.79 -8.09 13.53
N ASP A 51 -3.09 -8.43 13.48
CA ASP A 51 -3.83 -8.77 12.27
C ASP A 51 -4.56 -7.53 11.75
N ALA A 52 -4.33 -7.19 10.47
CA ALA A 52 -4.94 -6.05 9.81
C ALA A 52 -6.47 -6.15 9.64
N THR A 53 -7.05 -7.33 9.87
CA THR A 53 -8.50 -7.57 9.82
C THR A 53 -9.16 -7.56 11.21
N ASN A 54 -8.36 -7.46 12.28
CA ASN A 54 -8.88 -7.38 13.65
C ASN A 54 -9.07 -5.91 14.06
N THR A 55 -10.32 -5.52 14.32
CA THR A 55 -10.70 -4.14 14.63
C THR A 55 -10.00 -3.60 15.86
N GLU A 56 -9.90 -4.37 16.94
CA GLU A 56 -9.27 -3.92 18.20
C GLU A 56 -7.76 -3.75 18.03
N GLU A 57 -7.10 -4.70 17.35
CA GLU A 57 -5.66 -4.64 17.12
C GLU A 57 -5.28 -3.46 16.21
N VAL A 58 -6.10 -3.19 15.17
CA VAL A 58 -5.90 -2.02 14.30
C VAL A 58 -6.15 -0.73 15.08
N ARG A 59 -7.23 -0.64 15.87
CA ARG A 59 -7.55 0.53 16.71
C ARG A 59 -6.42 0.85 17.68
N ASN A 60 -5.87 -0.16 18.35
CA ASN A 60 -4.77 0.03 19.27
C ASN A 60 -3.48 0.47 18.57
N ALA A 61 -3.23 -0.04 17.35
CA ALA A 61 -2.03 0.28 16.60
C ALA A 61 -2.06 1.69 15.98
N ILE A 62 -3.25 2.22 15.64
CA ILE A 62 -3.40 3.50 14.97
C ILE A 62 -3.47 4.68 15.96
N THR A 63 -3.60 4.40 17.26
CA THR A 63 -3.61 5.43 18.30
C THR A 63 -2.38 6.33 18.13
N ASP A 64 -2.59 7.64 18.16
CA ASP A 64 -1.56 8.68 17.96
C ASP A 64 -0.94 8.74 16.54
N ALA A 65 -1.51 8.09 15.54
CA ALA A 65 -1.05 8.22 14.15
C ALA A 65 -1.69 9.44 13.45
N ASP A 66 -0.90 10.19 12.71
CA ASP A 66 -1.36 11.30 11.86
C ASP A 66 -1.79 10.81 10.46
N ALA A 67 -1.19 9.69 10.01
CA ALA A 67 -1.42 9.12 8.69
C ALA A 67 -1.25 7.60 8.67
N VAL A 68 -1.86 6.96 7.68
CA VAL A 68 -1.76 5.51 7.49
C VAL A 68 -1.25 5.18 6.09
N VAL A 69 -0.32 4.23 6.02
CA VAL A 69 0.08 3.56 4.78
C VAL A 69 -0.39 2.12 4.84
N GLN A 70 -1.29 1.74 3.93
CA GLN A 70 -1.75 0.35 3.78
C GLN A 70 -0.95 -0.33 2.66
N ALA A 71 0.11 -1.07 3.03
CA ALA A 71 1.01 -1.78 2.13
C ALA A 71 0.98 -3.29 2.36
N LEU A 72 -0.23 -3.84 2.49
CA LEU A 72 -0.45 -5.27 2.69
C LEU A 72 -0.03 -6.07 1.45
N GLY A 73 0.50 -7.26 1.68
CA GLY A 73 0.87 -8.20 0.64
C GLY A 73 0.53 -9.63 1.03
N VAL A 74 0.26 -10.46 0.02
CA VAL A 74 0.15 -11.91 0.19
C VAL A 74 1.38 -12.58 -0.39
N PRO A 75 1.97 -13.57 0.29
CA PRO A 75 3.05 -14.37 -0.28
C PRO A 75 2.61 -15.04 -1.58
N VAL A 76 3.46 -15.04 -2.60
CA VAL A 76 3.21 -15.81 -3.82
C VAL A 76 3.32 -17.31 -3.46
N SER A 77 2.18 -17.94 -3.29
CA SER A 77 2.05 -19.37 -2.95
C SER A 77 0.96 -19.99 -3.80
N LEU A 78 0.87 -21.33 -3.81
CA LEU A 78 -0.20 -22.06 -4.49
C LEU A 78 -1.61 -21.61 -4.05
N LYS A 79 -1.77 -21.14 -2.81
CA LYS A 79 -3.03 -20.56 -2.31
C LYS A 79 -3.45 -19.29 -3.07
N LEU A 80 -2.51 -18.54 -3.63
CA LEU A 80 -2.81 -17.38 -4.48
C LEU A 80 -3.56 -17.77 -5.76
N LEU A 81 -3.33 -18.99 -6.25
CA LEU A 81 -3.92 -19.53 -7.48
C LEU A 81 -5.27 -20.23 -7.24
N THR A 82 -5.52 -20.72 -6.03
CA THR A 82 -6.61 -21.68 -5.77
C THR A 82 -7.71 -21.21 -4.83
N GLY A 83 -7.54 -20.07 -4.14
CA GLY A 83 -8.50 -19.61 -3.14
C GLY A 83 -8.94 -18.16 -3.30
N PRO A 84 -10.13 -17.81 -2.80
CA PRO A 84 -10.53 -16.41 -2.71
C PRO A 84 -9.54 -15.64 -1.81
N ILE A 85 -9.19 -14.43 -2.21
CA ILE A 85 -8.40 -13.50 -1.42
C ILE A 85 -9.32 -12.33 -1.10
N ASP A 86 -9.49 -12.05 0.19
CA ASP A 86 -10.29 -10.96 0.72
C ASP A 86 -9.51 -10.08 1.73
N LEU A 87 -8.20 -10.33 1.86
CA LEU A 87 -7.34 -9.64 2.82
C LEU A 87 -7.35 -8.12 2.63
N PHE A 88 -7.24 -7.65 1.38
CA PHE A 88 -7.10 -6.23 1.09
C PHE A 88 -8.40 -5.49 1.37
N SER A 89 -9.53 -5.99 0.87
CA SER A 89 -10.85 -5.39 1.09
C SER A 89 -11.30 -5.51 2.56
N SER A 90 -11.04 -6.66 3.21
CA SER A 90 -11.40 -6.87 4.62
C SER A 90 -10.60 -5.95 5.55
N ALA A 91 -9.28 -5.84 5.37
CA ALA A 91 -8.46 -4.92 6.15
C ALA A 91 -8.87 -3.45 5.91
N THR A 92 -9.30 -3.11 4.70
CA THR A 92 -9.78 -1.74 4.39
C THR A 92 -11.14 -1.46 5.02
N LYS A 93 -12.04 -2.44 5.04
CA LYS A 93 -13.33 -2.34 5.76
C LYS A 93 -13.14 -2.14 7.27
N THR A 94 -12.10 -2.75 7.83
CA THR A 94 -11.73 -2.55 9.23
C THR A 94 -11.12 -1.17 9.46
N LEU A 95 -10.22 -0.72 8.57
CA LEU A 95 -9.42 0.47 8.75
C LEU A 95 -10.22 1.77 8.58
N ILE A 96 -11.02 1.90 7.52
CA ILE A 96 -11.71 3.16 7.17
C ILE A 96 -12.57 3.69 8.32
N PRO A 97 -13.49 2.90 8.92
CA PRO A 97 -14.31 3.40 10.03
C PRO A 97 -13.49 3.86 11.23
N ILE A 98 -12.39 3.17 11.54
CA ILE A 98 -11.50 3.54 12.65
C ILE A 98 -10.81 4.88 12.36
N MET A 99 -10.31 5.08 11.16
CA MET A 99 -9.68 6.35 10.75
C MET A 99 -10.67 7.51 10.80
N GLU A 100 -11.90 7.30 10.30
CA GLU A 100 -12.96 8.32 10.30
C GLU A 100 -13.40 8.68 11.73
N GLU A 101 -13.56 7.69 12.61
CA GLU A 101 -13.90 7.89 14.02
C GLU A 101 -12.82 8.64 14.80
N MET A 102 -11.54 8.35 14.52
CA MET A 102 -10.40 8.97 15.18
C MET A 102 -9.90 10.25 14.50
N ASP A 103 -10.61 10.73 13.48
CA ASP A 103 -10.29 11.92 12.66
C ASP A 103 -8.92 11.88 11.97
N ILE A 104 -8.42 10.68 11.71
CA ILE A 104 -7.18 10.46 10.95
C ILE A 104 -7.54 10.46 9.46
N LYS A 105 -7.17 11.52 8.73
CA LYS A 105 -7.64 11.71 7.34
C LYS A 105 -6.72 11.12 6.29
N ARG A 106 -5.39 11.13 6.48
CA ARG A 106 -4.43 10.78 5.44
C ARG A 106 -4.24 9.28 5.28
N LEU A 107 -4.64 8.73 4.13
CA LEU A 107 -4.48 7.32 3.76
C LEU A 107 -3.69 7.18 2.45
N ILE A 108 -2.58 6.43 2.46
CA ILE A 108 -1.93 5.97 1.24
C ILE A 108 -2.09 4.45 1.14
N ALA A 109 -2.78 3.97 0.10
CA ALA A 109 -3.00 2.55 -0.11
C ALA A 109 -2.19 2.05 -1.31
N VAL A 110 -1.54 0.90 -1.15
CA VAL A 110 -0.78 0.25 -2.23
C VAL A 110 -1.62 -0.87 -2.82
N THR A 111 -2.02 -0.70 -4.08
CA THR A 111 -2.76 -1.73 -4.82
C THR A 111 -1.86 -2.37 -5.89
N GLY A 112 -1.94 -1.97 -7.14
CA GLY A 112 -1.10 -2.44 -8.24
C GLY A 112 -1.69 -2.09 -9.60
N PHE A 113 -0.84 -1.94 -10.59
CA PHE A 113 -1.28 -1.74 -11.96
C PHE A 113 -2.10 -2.94 -12.44
N GLY A 114 -3.34 -2.71 -12.83
CA GLY A 114 -4.33 -3.73 -13.17
C GLY A 114 -5.46 -3.85 -12.14
N ALA A 115 -5.43 -3.14 -11.02
CA ALA A 115 -6.56 -2.98 -10.12
C ALA A 115 -7.46 -1.82 -10.56
N GLY A 116 -8.73 -1.86 -10.19
CA GLY A 116 -9.72 -0.85 -10.53
C GLY A 116 -9.79 -0.57 -12.03
N ASN A 117 -9.90 0.70 -12.41
CA ASN A 117 -9.96 1.15 -13.80
C ASN A 117 -8.63 0.98 -14.57
N SER A 118 -7.50 0.77 -13.90
CA SER A 118 -6.23 0.48 -14.59
C SER A 118 -6.19 -0.89 -15.26
N ASN A 119 -7.15 -1.78 -14.99
CA ASN A 119 -7.31 -3.05 -15.69
C ASN A 119 -7.58 -2.85 -17.20
N GLU A 120 -8.22 -1.77 -17.59
CA GLU A 120 -8.50 -1.43 -19.00
C GLU A 120 -7.22 -1.08 -19.77
N ALA A 121 -6.19 -0.60 -19.07
CA ALA A 121 -4.90 -0.27 -19.68
C ALA A 121 -3.96 -1.48 -19.87
N ILE A 122 -4.36 -2.68 -19.41
CA ILE A 122 -3.63 -3.92 -19.67
C ILE A 122 -3.90 -4.38 -21.10
N ASN A 123 -2.82 -4.59 -21.89
CA ASN A 123 -2.91 -5.09 -23.25
C ASN A 123 -3.60 -6.47 -23.29
N CYS A 124 -4.51 -6.68 -24.27
CA CYS A 124 -5.33 -7.90 -24.40
C CYS A 124 -4.51 -9.20 -24.35
N VAL A 125 -3.28 -9.20 -24.91
CA VAL A 125 -2.40 -10.39 -24.91
C VAL A 125 -1.86 -10.70 -23.50
N GLN A 126 -1.64 -9.70 -22.67
CA GLN A 126 -1.14 -9.85 -21.30
C GLN A 126 -2.26 -10.11 -20.31
N ARG A 127 -3.50 -9.79 -20.66
CA ARG A 127 -4.67 -9.86 -19.76
C ARG A 127 -5.04 -11.29 -19.37
N ILE A 128 -4.93 -12.24 -20.30
CA ILE A 128 -5.32 -13.64 -20.05
C ILE A 128 -4.38 -14.29 -19.01
N PRO A 129 -3.04 -14.36 -19.21
CA PRO A 129 -2.15 -14.95 -18.21
C PRO A 129 -2.15 -14.18 -16.89
N PHE A 130 -2.30 -12.87 -16.91
CA PHE A 130 -2.41 -12.06 -15.71
C PHE A 130 -3.64 -12.43 -14.86
N ASN A 131 -4.82 -12.56 -15.50
CA ASN A 131 -6.05 -12.91 -14.80
C ASN A 131 -6.03 -14.33 -14.24
N VAL A 132 -5.37 -15.29 -14.90
CA VAL A 132 -5.24 -16.67 -14.41
C VAL A 132 -4.38 -16.70 -13.15
N ILE A 133 -3.31 -15.95 -13.08
CA ILE A 133 -2.34 -16.00 -11.97
C ILE A 133 -2.76 -15.07 -10.81
N PHE A 134 -3.24 -13.88 -11.12
CA PHE A 134 -3.48 -12.82 -10.13
C PHE A 134 -4.95 -12.41 -9.98
N GLY A 135 -5.86 -13.00 -10.75
CA GLY A 135 -7.24 -12.54 -10.85
C GLY A 135 -7.99 -12.43 -9.52
N HIS A 136 -7.77 -13.34 -8.57
CA HIS A 136 -8.39 -13.29 -7.24
C HIS A 136 -7.85 -12.10 -6.42
N ALA A 137 -6.52 -11.93 -6.39
CA ALA A 137 -5.89 -10.84 -5.65
C ALA A 137 -6.25 -9.45 -6.23
N TYR A 138 -6.34 -9.35 -7.55
CA TYR A 138 -6.67 -8.09 -8.21
C TYR A 138 -8.15 -7.73 -8.15
N ARG A 139 -9.05 -8.71 -8.10
CA ARG A 139 -10.48 -8.46 -7.76
C ARG A 139 -10.62 -7.90 -6.35
N ASP A 140 -9.91 -8.47 -5.37
CA ASP A 140 -9.93 -7.98 -4.00
C ASP A 140 -9.32 -6.57 -3.89
N LYS A 141 -8.21 -6.30 -4.60
CA LYS A 141 -7.63 -4.96 -4.70
C LYS A 141 -8.57 -3.95 -5.37
N SER A 142 -9.34 -4.36 -6.36
CA SER A 142 -10.35 -3.50 -6.98
C SER A 142 -11.49 -3.18 -6.01
N ALA A 143 -11.92 -4.16 -5.20
CA ALA A 143 -12.86 -3.92 -4.11
C ALA A 143 -12.29 -3.00 -3.03
N GLN A 144 -11.00 -3.15 -2.69
CA GLN A 144 -10.28 -2.24 -1.81
C GLN A 144 -10.34 -0.79 -2.33
N GLU A 145 -10.01 -0.56 -3.60
CA GLU A 145 -10.05 0.78 -4.20
C GLU A 145 -11.45 1.39 -4.17
N THR A 146 -12.49 0.58 -4.42
CA THR A 146 -13.89 1.05 -4.34
C THR A 146 -14.25 1.53 -2.94
N LEU A 147 -13.84 0.81 -1.90
CA LEU A 147 -14.05 1.21 -0.51
C LEU A 147 -13.32 2.51 -0.17
N ILE A 148 -12.05 2.64 -0.58
CA ILE A 148 -11.24 3.84 -0.34
C ILE A 148 -11.85 5.06 -1.02
N LYS A 149 -12.24 4.95 -2.28
CA LYS A 149 -12.88 6.04 -3.04
C LYS A 149 -14.23 6.46 -2.50
N GLY A 150 -14.94 5.55 -1.84
CA GLY A 150 -16.22 5.83 -1.19
C GLY A 150 -16.09 6.44 0.22
N SER A 151 -14.88 6.55 0.78
CA SER A 151 -14.61 7.11 2.10
C SER A 151 -14.47 8.64 2.07
N THR A 152 -14.48 9.24 3.25
CA THR A 152 -14.23 10.69 3.44
C THR A 152 -12.76 11.02 3.65
N LEU A 153 -11.86 10.05 3.44
CA LEU A 153 -10.43 10.19 3.70
C LEU A 153 -9.70 10.96 2.59
N ASN A 154 -8.60 11.60 2.96
CA ASN A 154 -7.63 12.18 2.04
C ASN A 154 -6.72 11.07 1.49
N TRP A 155 -7.23 10.29 0.55
CA TRP A 155 -6.57 9.10 0.06
C TRP A 155 -5.66 9.34 -1.15
N THR A 156 -4.63 8.48 -1.28
CA THR A 156 -3.85 8.28 -2.51
C THR A 156 -3.75 6.78 -2.76
N ILE A 157 -4.06 6.31 -3.97
CA ILE A 157 -3.98 4.89 -4.36
C ILE A 157 -2.76 4.68 -5.24
N VAL A 158 -1.68 4.13 -4.69
CA VAL A 158 -0.44 3.87 -5.41
C VAL A 158 -0.52 2.54 -6.15
N ARG A 159 -0.33 2.57 -7.47
CA ARG A 159 -0.41 1.42 -8.37
C ARG A 159 0.97 1.10 -8.97
N PRO A 160 1.84 0.36 -8.27
CA PRO A 160 3.11 -0.04 -8.85
C PRO A 160 2.94 -1.06 -9.97
N GLY A 161 3.84 -1.01 -10.96
CA GLY A 161 4.04 -2.07 -11.94
C GLY A 161 4.69 -3.31 -11.31
N VAL A 162 5.40 -4.11 -12.12
CA VAL A 162 6.10 -5.32 -11.67
C VAL A 162 7.24 -4.96 -10.71
N LEU A 163 7.19 -5.55 -9.51
CA LEU A 163 8.08 -5.21 -8.41
C LEU A 163 9.40 -5.97 -8.47
N THR A 164 10.49 -5.25 -8.25
CA THR A 164 11.85 -5.82 -8.08
C THR A 164 12.44 -5.47 -6.71
N ASN A 165 13.54 -6.16 -6.34
CA ASN A 165 14.30 -5.87 -5.12
C ASN A 165 15.56 -5.02 -5.38
N GLN A 166 15.64 -4.37 -6.53
CA GLN A 166 16.77 -3.49 -6.82
C GLN A 166 16.77 -2.29 -5.87
N SER A 167 17.95 -1.72 -5.65
CA SER A 167 18.09 -0.45 -4.92
C SER A 167 17.31 0.67 -5.60
N LEU A 168 17.05 1.73 -4.86
CA LEU A 168 16.39 2.94 -5.37
C LEU A 168 17.17 3.46 -6.59
N LYS A 169 16.52 3.46 -7.75
CA LYS A 169 16.98 4.24 -8.91
C LYS A 169 16.41 5.63 -8.76
N ARG A 170 17.24 6.65 -8.94
CA ARG A 170 16.85 8.07 -8.75
C ARG A 170 15.76 8.59 -9.69
N SER A 171 15.41 7.83 -10.74
CA SER A 171 14.36 8.19 -11.68
C SER A 171 13.33 7.08 -11.82
N TYR A 172 12.14 7.33 -11.36
CA TYR A 172 10.94 6.58 -11.69
C TYR A 172 9.90 7.55 -12.26
N LYS A 173 8.92 7.02 -12.98
CA LYS A 173 7.86 7.81 -13.60
C LYS A 173 6.59 7.68 -12.78
N VAL A 174 5.97 8.83 -12.50
CA VAL A 174 4.66 8.95 -11.87
C VAL A 174 3.66 9.29 -12.97
N ARG A 175 2.70 8.41 -13.24
CA ARG A 175 1.71 8.57 -14.30
C ARG A 175 0.33 8.76 -13.68
N LEU A 176 -0.16 9.98 -13.67
CA LEU A 176 -1.46 10.34 -13.11
C LEU A 176 -2.59 10.12 -14.13
N LYS A 177 -2.34 10.46 -15.39
CA LYS A 177 -3.39 10.42 -16.41
C LYS A 177 -3.62 8.99 -16.93
N PRO A 178 -4.88 8.52 -17.04
CA PRO A 178 -5.19 7.19 -17.58
C PRO A 178 -4.57 6.90 -18.95
N SER A 179 -4.47 7.90 -19.81
CA SER A 179 -3.84 7.80 -21.15
C SER A 179 -2.32 7.50 -21.10
N GLU A 180 -1.68 7.75 -19.97
CA GLU A 180 -0.25 7.51 -19.77
C GLU A 180 0.02 6.19 -19.04
N TRP A 181 -1.01 5.55 -18.49
CA TRP A 181 -0.87 4.32 -17.71
C TRP A 181 -0.36 3.18 -18.60
N ARG A 182 0.68 2.55 -18.16
CA ARG A 182 1.25 1.38 -18.82
C ARG A 182 2.00 0.52 -17.83
N ASN A 183 2.04 -0.77 -18.13
CA ASN A 183 2.81 -1.71 -17.34
C ASN A 183 4.32 -1.40 -17.45
N GLY A 184 5.07 -1.71 -16.40
CA GLY A 184 6.52 -1.53 -16.35
C GLY A 184 7.09 -2.14 -15.10
N ILE A 185 8.38 -1.99 -14.93
CA ILE A 185 9.11 -2.51 -13.78
C ILE A 185 9.38 -1.36 -12.80
N ILE A 186 9.35 -1.64 -11.50
CA ILE A 186 9.74 -0.67 -10.47
C ILE A 186 10.33 -1.39 -9.25
N SER A 187 11.29 -0.77 -8.57
CA SER A 187 11.80 -1.33 -7.32
C SER A 187 10.87 -1.00 -6.14
N ARG A 188 10.83 -1.89 -5.14
CA ARG A 188 10.10 -1.62 -3.89
C ARG A 188 10.59 -0.37 -3.19
N ALA A 189 11.90 -0.10 -3.25
CA ALA A 189 12.49 1.11 -2.70
C ALA A 189 12.00 2.39 -3.42
N ALA A 190 11.79 2.35 -4.74
CA ALA A 190 11.26 3.50 -5.49
C ALA A 190 9.77 3.76 -5.17
N VAL A 191 8.98 2.71 -4.99
CA VAL A 191 7.59 2.84 -4.52
C VAL A 191 7.55 3.43 -3.12
N ALA A 192 8.42 2.98 -2.22
CA ALA A 192 8.53 3.47 -0.86
C ALA A 192 8.97 4.94 -0.79
N ASP A 193 9.90 5.35 -1.65
CA ASP A 193 10.32 6.75 -1.76
C ASP A 193 9.16 7.67 -2.18
N TYR A 194 8.37 7.24 -3.18
CA TYR A 194 7.16 7.96 -3.58
C TYR A 194 6.15 8.06 -2.44
N ILE A 195 5.86 6.95 -1.76
CA ILE A 195 4.92 6.91 -0.63
C ILE A 195 5.37 7.88 0.47
N ALA A 196 6.65 7.84 0.84
CA ALA A 196 7.18 8.70 1.89
C ALA A 196 7.19 10.19 1.50
N ALA A 197 7.32 10.52 0.21
CA ALA A 197 7.15 11.88 -0.28
C ALA A 197 5.67 12.32 -0.25
N ALA A 198 4.76 11.42 -0.64
CA ALA A 198 3.34 11.71 -0.73
C ALA A 198 2.64 11.89 0.63
N ILE A 199 3.26 11.48 1.75
CA ILE A 199 2.71 11.71 3.09
C ILE A 199 2.50 13.20 3.37
N ASP A 200 3.48 14.03 2.99
CA ASP A 200 3.47 15.47 3.24
C ASP A 200 3.04 16.28 1.99
N ASP A 201 2.58 15.62 0.92
CA ASP A 201 2.20 16.26 -0.34
C ASP A 201 0.70 16.13 -0.61
N ASP A 202 -0.04 17.17 -0.27
CA ASP A 202 -1.49 17.24 -0.45
C ASP A 202 -1.93 17.23 -1.92
N THR A 203 -1.03 17.53 -2.87
CA THR A 203 -1.35 17.46 -4.31
C THR A 203 -1.60 16.03 -4.79
N THR A 204 -1.22 15.04 -3.99
CA THR A 204 -1.46 13.63 -4.27
C THR A 204 -2.81 13.10 -3.74
N ILE A 205 -3.59 13.93 -3.04
CA ILE A 205 -4.91 13.56 -2.51
C ILE A 205 -5.89 13.36 -3.67
N GLY A 206 -6.60 12.25 -3.65
CA GLY A 206 -7.54 11.86 -4.70
C GLY A 206 -6.89 11.29 -5.96
N GLU A 207 -5.56 11.10 -5.96
CA GLU A 207 -4.80 10.64 -7.13
C GLU A 207 -4.52 9.13 -7.11
N GLU A 208 -4.39 8.55 -8.32
CA GLU A 208 -4.17 7.12 -8.54
C GLU A 208 -2.89 6.88 -9.38
N PRO A 209 -1.72 7.29 -8.88
CA PRO A 209 -0.47 7.19 -9.65
C PRO A 209 -0.10 5.76 -10.01
N VAL A 210 0.17 5.53 -11.30
CA VAL A 210 0.86 4.33 -11.77
C VAL A 210 2.38 4.61 -11.76
N LEU A 211 3.12 3.79 -11.02
CA LEU A 211 4.56 3.94 -10.86
C LEU A 211 5.33 2.91 -11.67
N THR A 212 6.25 3.40 -12.51
CA THR A 212 7.15 2.56 -13.33
C THR A 212 8.52 3.23 -13.48
N THR A 213 9.51 2.51 -13.96
CA THR A 213 10.79 3.11 -14.42
C THR A 213 10.72 3.54 -15.87
#